data_088470bd15ac4718353f82377a07884f
#
_entry.id   088470bd15ac4718353f82377a07884f
#
_cell.length_a   1.000
_cell.length_b   1.000
_cell.length_c   1.000
_cell.angle_alpha   90.00
_cell.angle_beta   90.00
_cell.angle_gamma   90.00
#
_symmetry.space_group_name_H-M   'P 1'
#
loop_
_entity.id
_entity.type
_entity.pdbx_description
1 polymer ?
#
loop_
_entity_poly.entity_id
_entity_poly.type
_entity_poly.pdbx_seq_one_letter_code
_entity_poly.pdbx_strand_id
1 'polypeptide(L)'
;MELFQLILLAVTTPFALIWLFLAAAKGKKYRQYTNSAFAREFQMSDLFCVGFSVMEILHISTKSRRAQAKIKEISEIKGKRYAEYYYFILLGAKTTYIFTILIFVCLLAVLAASVEALLLGLLLGGLAIAYLDLSLQDKLTARRQELVLDLPQVLSKLTLLVNSGMV
;
A
#
# COMPACT_ATOMS: atom_id res chain seq x y z
N MET A 1 24.57 -26.33 -12.77
CA MET A 1 23.84 -25.45 -11.85
C MET A 1 24.70 -25.22 -10.62
N GLU A 2 25.04 -23.99 -10.31
CA GLU A 2 25.82 -23.68 -9.12
C GLU A 2 24.98 -23.95 -7.86
N LEU A 3 25.61 -24.39 -6.80
CA LEU A 3 24.96 -24.73 -5.52
C LEU A 3 24.08 -23.58 -5.02
N PHE A 4 24.50 -22.35 -5.29
CA PHE A 4 23.74 -21.13 -5.00
C PHE A 4 22.38 -21.09 -5.72
N GLN A 5 22.34 -21.40 -7.02
CA GLN A 5 21.08 -21.44 -7.79
C GLN A 5 20.13 -22.50 -7.24
N LEU A 6 20.65 -23.64 -6.86
CA LEU A 6 19.85 -24.75 -6.34
C LEU A 6 19.21 -24.38 -4.99
N ILE A 7 19.99 -23.77 -4.10
CA ILE A 7 19.47 -23.28 -2.81
C ILE A 7 18.42 -22.18 -3.02
N LEU A 8 18.71 -21.21 -3.89
CA LEU A 8 17.79 -20.11 -4.16
C LEU A 8 16.47 -20.64 -4.77
N LEU A 9 16.54 -21.58 -5.69
CA LEU A 9 15.39 -22.23 -6.32
C LEU A 9 14.58 -23.04 -5.29
N ALA A 10 15.25 -23.76 -4.39
CA ALA A 10 14.60 -24.52 -3.31
C ALA A 10 13.84 -23.61 -2.32
N VAL A 11 14.29 -22.38 -2.12
CA VAL A 11 13.60 -21.41 -1.25
C VAL A 11 12.48 -20.68 -2.01
N THR A 12 12.71 -20.28 -3.26
CA THR A 12 11.74 -19.50 -4.03
C THR A 12 10.51 -20.29 -4.46
N THR A 13 10.67 -21.56 -4.80
CA THR A 13 9.56 -22.43 -5.24
C THR A 13 8.44 -22.54 -4.19
N PRO A 14 8.69 -22.87 -2.91
CA PRO A 14 7.64 -22.95 -1.91
C PRO A 14 7.01 -21.57 -1.64
N PHE A 15 7.79 -20.48 -1.65
CA PHE A 15 7.26 -19.13 -1.50
C PHE A 15 6.32 -18.74 -2.63
N ALA A 16 6.69 -19.03 -3.87
CA ALA A 16 5.84 -18.76 -5.04
C ALA A 16 4.56 -19.62 -5.02
N LEU A 17 4.66 -20.89 -4.61
CA LEU A 17 3.49 -21.76 -4.47
C LEU A 17 2.54 -21.28 -3.38
N ILE A 18 3.05 -20.86 -2.22
CA ILE A 18 2.25 -20.28 -1.13
C ILE A 18 1.56 -19.02 -1.62
N TRP A 19 2.26 -18.15 -2.34
CA TRP A 19 1.71 -16.93 -2.90
C TRP A 19 0.57 -17.21 -3.86
N LEU A 20 0.76 -18.13 -4.82
CA LEU A 20 -0.27 -18.54 -5.77
C LEU A 20 -1.47 -19.18 -5.06
N PHE A 21 -1.22 -20.02 -4.07
CA PHE A 21 -2.27 -20.65 -3.28
C PHE A 21 -3.11 -19.62 -2.52
N LEU A 22 -2.48 -18.63 -1.88
CA LEU A 22 -3.17 -17.56 -1.17
C LEU A 22 -3.97 -16.68 -2.14
N ALA A 23 -3.43 -16.39 -3.31
CA ALA A 23 -4.13 -15.64 -4.35
C ALA A 23 -5.40 -16.37 -4.83
N ALA A 24 -5.30 -17.68 -5.06
CA ALA A 24 -6.41 -18.48 -5.56
C ALA A 24 -7.46 -18.80 -4.46
N ALA A 25 -7.01 -19.22 -3.27
CA ALA A 25 -7.89 -19.72 -2.22
C ALA A 25 -8.66 -18.59 -1.50
N LYS A 26 -8.00 -17.48 -1.21
CA LYS A 26 -8.60 -16.39 -0.40
C LYS A 26 -9.14 -15.22 -1.22
N GLY A 27 -9.03 -15.25 -2.53
CA GLY A 27 -9.54 -14.19 -3.41
C GLY A 27 -11.04 -13.89 -3.18
N LYS A 28 -11.86 -14.91 -2.94
CA LYS A 28 -13.30 -14.75 -2.67
C LYS A 28 -13.58 -14.04 -1.34
N LYS A 29 -12.83 -14.34 -0.27
CA LYS A 29 -13.02 -13.76 1.07
C LYS A 29 -12.77 -12.25 1.09
N TYR A 30 -11.75 -11.79 0.35
CA TYR A 30 -11.34 -10.38 0.36
C TYR A 30 -11.85 -9.56 -0.83
N ARG A 31 -12.73 -10.14 -1.66
CA ARG A 31 -13.28 -9.47 -2.85
C ARG A 31 -13.95 -8.12 -2.57
N GLN A 32 -14.55 -7.97 -1.39
CA GLN A 32 -15.14 -6.69 -0.99
C GLN A 32 -14.08 -5.59 -0.82
N TYR A 33 -12.90 -5.95 -0.30
CA TYR A 33 -11.80 -5.01 -0.10
C TYR A 33 -11.07 -4.69 -1.41
N THR A 34 -10.84 -5.69 -2.25
CA THR A 34 -10.16 -5.52 -3.54
C THR A 34 -10.99 -4.74 -4.56
N ASN A 35 -12.32 -4.88 -4.53
CA ASN A 35 -13.22 -4.15 -5.42
C ASN A 35 -13.60 -2.75 -4.90
N SER A 36 -13.09 -2.34 -3.74
CA SER A 36 -13.38 -1.01 -3.21
C SER A 36 -12.78 0.10 -4.09
N ALA A 37 -13.45 1.27 -4.13
CA ALA A 37 -12.93 2.43 -4.83
C ALA A 37 -11.52 2.83 -4.36
N PHE A 38 -11.21 2.62 -3.09
CA PHE A 38 -9.90 2.91 -2.51
C PHE A 38 -8.81 1.93 -2.97
N ALA A 39 -9.14 0.67 -3.19
CA ALA A 39 -8.19 -0.32 -3.69
C ALA A 39 -7.82 -0.04 -5.16
N ARG A 40 -8.75 0.49 -5.96
CA ARG A 40 -8.51 0.85 -7.36
C ARG A 40 -7.54 2.02 -7.55
N GLU A 41 -7.25 2.79 -6.50
CA GLU A 41 -6.19 3.80 -6.53
C GLU A 41 -4.78 3.19 -6.66
N PHE A 42 -4.64 1.90 -6.35
CA PHE A 42 -3.38 1.17 -6.43
C PHE A 42 -3.38 0.23 -7.62
N GLN A 43 -2.23 0.09 -8.24
CA GLN A 43 -2.02 -0.95 -9.26
C GLN A 43 -2.10 -2.33 -8.61
N MET A 44 -2.52 -3.35 -9.37
CA MET A 44 -2.59 -4.75 -8.92
C MET A 44 -3.55 -5.00 -7.73
N SER A 45 -4.65 -4.24 -7.65
CA SER A 45 -5.65 -4.39 -6.57
C SER A 45 -6.17 -5.82 -6.40
N ASP A 46 -6.24 -6.59 -7.48
CA ASP A 46 -6.72 -7.98 -7.46
C ASP A 46 -5.83 -8.92 -6.63
N LEU A 47 -4.54 -8.59 -6.51
CA LEU A 47 -3.57 -9.38 -5.75
C LEU A 47 -3.54 -9.02 -4.25
N PHE A 48 -4.28 -8.00 -3.81
CA PHE A 48 -4.30 -7.58 -2.39
C PHE A 48 -4.84 -8.66 -1.46
N CYS A 49 -5.55 -9.65 -1.98
CA CYS A 49 -5.99 -10.82 -1.21
C CYS A 49 -4.80 -11.55 -0.56
N VAL A 50 -3.63 -11.57 -1.19
CA VAL A 50 -2.40 -12.16 -0.64
C VAL A 50 -1.92 -11.34 0.56
N GLY A 51 -1.82 -10.01 0.41
CA GLY A 51 -1.40 -9.11 1.49
C GLY A 51 -2.32 -9.17 2.70
N PHE A 52 -3.65 -9.18 2.49
CA PHE A 52 -4.62 -9.33 3.58
C PHE A 52 -4.50 -10.69 4.28
N SER A 53 -4.22 -11.76 3.53
CA SER A 53 -4.01 -13.09 4.10
C SER A 53 -2.77 -13.15 4.97
N VAL A 54 -1.68 -12.53 4.52
CA VAL A 54 -0.43 -12.42 5.28
C VAL A 54 -0.65 -11.57 6.55
N MET A 55 -1.38 -10.47 6.45
CA MET A 55 -1.74 -9.63 7.61
C MET A 55 -2.55 -10.40 8.64
N GLU A 56 -3.49 -11.26 8.20
CA GLU A 56 -4.28 -12.12 9.06
C GLU A 56 -3.38 -13.14 9.79
N ILE A 57 -2.44 -13.77 9.08
CA ILE A 57 -1.48 -14.73 9.66
C ILE A 57 -0.54 -14.05 10.66
N LEU A 58 -0.03 -12.87 10.33
CA LEU A 58 0.90 -12.11 11.17
C LEU A 58 0.20 -11.34 12.31
N HIS A 59 -1.13 -11.42 12.40
CA HIS A 59 -1.94 -10.72 13.40
C HIS A 59 -1.58 -9.23 13.51
N ILE A 60 -1.36 -8.56 12.35
CA ILE A 60 -0.97 -7.14 12.32
C ILE A 60 -2.13 -6.30 12.85
N SER A 61 -1.92 -5.71 14.02
CA SER A 61 -2.93 -4.88 14.69
C SER A 61 -2.85 -3.42 14.22
N THR A 62 -4.01 -2.86 13.87
CA THR A 62 -4.16 -1.43 13.58
C THR A 62 -4.09 -0.56 14.84
N LYS A 63 -4.04 -1.17 16.04
CA LYS A 63 -4.02 -0.47 17.33
C LYS A 63 -2.64 0.05 17.74
N SER A 64 -1.58 -0.21 16.98
CA SER A 64 -0.23 0.29 17.25
C SER A 64 -0.20 1.82 17.26
N ARG A 65 0.65 2.43 18.10
CA ARG A 65 0.87 3.89 18.16
C ARG A 65 1.21 4.48 16.80
N ARG A 66 2.06 3.77 16.02
CA ARG A 66 2.44 4.18 14.66
C ARG A 66 1.27 4.08 13.68
N ALA A 67 0.44 3.05 13.82
CA ALA A 67 -0.77 2.87 13.01
C ALA A 67 -1.76 4.01 13.26
N GLN A 68 -2.01 4.35 14.52
CA GLN A 68 -2.93 5.43 14.88
C GLN A 68 -2.44 6.80 14.39
N ALA A 69 -1.14 7.08 14.44
CA ALA A 69 -0.58 8.31 13.87
C ALA A 69 -0.86 8.40 12.36
N LYS A 70 -0.62 7.32 11.61
CA LYS A 70 -0.91 7.28 10.16
C LYS A 70 -2.42 7.32 9.86
N ILE A 71 -3.26 6.69 10.66
CA ILE A 71 -4.71 6.79 10.53
C ILE A 71 -5.18 8.23 10.71
N LYS A 72 -4.58 8.97 11.67
CA LYS A 72 -4.88 10.39 11.86
C LYS A 72 -4.50 11.22 10.64
N GLU A 73 -3.33 11.01 10.06
CA GLU A 73 -2.90 11.65 8.81
C GLU A 73 -3.87 11.34 7.66
N ILE A 74 -4.25 10.08 7.49
CA ILE A 74 -5.19 9.66 6.45
C ILE A 74 -6.58 10.26 6.68
N SER A 75 -6.97 10.49 7.93
CA SER A 75 -8.26 11.10 8.25
C SER A 75 -8.39 12.54 7.74
N GLU A 76 -7.28 13.24 7.52
CA GLU A 76 -7.26 14.56 6.91
C GLU A 76 -7.64 14.53 5.43
N ILE A 77 -7.31 13.43 4.71
CA ILE A 77 -7.59 13.30 3.27
C ILE A 77 -8.96 12.68 3.00
N LYS A 78 -9.23 11.54 3.63
CA LYS A 78 -10.40 10.69 3.32
C LYS A 78 -11.54 10.82 4.36
N GLY A 79 -11.33 11.61 5.42
CA GLY A 79 -12.26 11.77 6.53
C GLY A 79 -12.15 10.66 7.57
N LYS A 80 -12.57 10.97 8.81
CA LYS A 80 -12.44 10.08 9.99
C LYS A 80 -13.12 8.72 9.79
N ARG A 81 -14.26 8.68 9.08
CA ARG A 81 -15.06 7.47 8.90
C ARG A 81 -14.35 6.40 8.05
N TYR A 82 -13.56 6.81 7.08
CA TYR A 82 -12.91 5.90 6.13
C TYR A 82 -11.41 5.71 6.37
N ALA A 83 -10.83 6.45 7.33
CA ALA A 83 -9.38 6.45 7.57
C ALA A 83 -8.83 5.09 7.97
N GLU A 84 -9.50 4.37 8.87
CA GLU A 84 -9.08 3.02 9.29
C GLU A 84 -9.18 2.02 8.16
N TYR A 85 -10.25 2.10 7.37
CA TYR A 85 -10.48 1.23 6.23
C TYR A 85 -9.42 1.45 5.14
N TYR A 86 -9.12 2.71 4.83
CA TYR A 86 -8.08 3.07 3.86
C TYR A 86 -6.69 2.64 4.34
N TYR A 87 -6.39 2.82 5.63
CA TYR A 87 -5.14 2.36 6.21
C TYR A 87 -4.97 0.84 6.11
N PHE A 88 -6.06 0.08 6.32
CA PHE A 88 -6.04 -1.37 6.16
C PHE A 88 -5.75 -1.78 4.71
N ILE A 89 -6.38 -1.12 3.74
CA ILE A 89 -6.10 -1.36 2.31
C ILE A 89 -4.64 -1.00 1.97
N LEU A 90 -4.14 0.12 2.46
CA LEU A 90 -2.75 0.55 2.24
C LEU A 90 -1.74 -0.45 2.81
N LEU A 91 -1.99 -1.01 3.99
CA LEU A 91 -1.16 -2.08 4.55
C LEU A 91 -1.23 -3.35 3.69
N GLY A 92 -2.42 -3.75 3.25
CA GLY A 92 -2.60 -4.88 2.34
C GLY A 92 -1.84 -4.68 1.03
N ALA A 93 -1.91 -3.48 0.45
CA ALA A 93 -1.14 -3.13 -0.74
C ALA A 93 0.37 -3.27 -0.49
N LYS A 94 0.89 -2.66 0.59
CA LYS A 94 2.31 -2.74 0.93
C LYS A 94 2.80 -4.17 1.10
N THR A 95 2.09 -4.98 1.86
CA THR A 95 2.46 -6.39 2.08
C THR A 95 2.43 -7.16 0.76
N THR A 96 1.44 -6.94 -0.10
CA THR A 96 1.37 -7.57 -1.42
C THR A 96 2.58 -7.18 -2.28
N TYR A 97 2.92 -5.88 -2.35
CA TYR A 97 4.07 -5.42 -3.13
C TYR A 97 5.39 -6.00 -2.61
N ILE A 98 5.60 -6.03 -1.27
CA ILE A 98 6.80 -6.62 -0.67
C ILE A 98 6.96 -8.06 -1.11
N PHE A 99 5.91 -8.89 -0.97
CA PHE A 99 5.99 -10.29 -1.33
C PHE A 99 6.16 -10.51 -2.84
N THR A 100 5.45 -9.75 -3.67
CA THR A 100 5.54 -9.86 -5.13
C THR A 100 6.92 -9.47 -5.63
N ILE A 101 7.48 -8.36 -5.13
CA ILE A 101 8.82 -7.91 -5.49
C ILE A 101 9.87 -8.92 -5.03
N LEU A 102 9.76 -9.44 -3.81
CA LEU A 102 10.69 -10.44 -3.29
C LEU A 102 10.74 -11.69 -4.18
N ILE A 103 9.57 -12.23 -4.56
CA ILE A 103 9.50 -13.40 -5.45
C ILE A 103 10.12 -13.09 -6.81
N PHE A 104 9.81 -11.92 -7.38
CA PHE A 104 10.32 -11.52 -8.68
C PHE A 104 11.84 -11.34 -8.67
N VAL A 105 12.38 -10.70 -7.63
CA VAL A 105 13.82 -10.53 -7.45
C VAL A 105 14.55 -11.88 -7.30
N CYS A 106 13.98 -12.79 -6.52
CA CYS A 106 14.56 -14.12 -6.36
C CYS A 106 14.54 -14.92 -7.67
N LEU A 107 13.44 -14.82 -8.45
CA LEU A 107 13.38 -15.45 -9.78
C LEU A 107 14.42 -14.88 -10.73
N LEU A 108 14.59 -13.55 -10.77
CA LEU A 108 15.62 -12.91 -11.59
C LEU A 108 17.03 -13.35 -11.18
N ALA A 109 17.31 -13.46 -9.87
CA ALA A 109 18.61 -13.90 -9.37
C ALA A 109 18.91 -15.37 -9.74
N VAL A 110 17.90 -16.24 -9.77
CA VAL A 110 18.03 -17.61 -10.28
C VAL A 110 18.37 -17.63 -11.77
N LEU A 111 17.68 -16.80 -12.58
CA LEU A 111 17.90 -16.74 -14.02
C LEU A 111 19.26 -16.12 -14.38
N ALA A 112 19.66 -15.08 -13.67
CA ALA A 112 20.96 -14.41 -13.89
C ALA A 112 22.15 -15.17 -13.31
N ALA A 113 21.92 -16.16 -12.45
CA ALA A 113 22.95 -16.93 -11.75
C ALA A 113 23.96 -16.06 -10.98
N SER A 114 23.55 -14.87 -10.55
CA SER A 114 24.43 -13.88 -9.93
C SER A 114 23.87 -13.32 -8.62
N VAL A 115 24.74 -13.16 -7.63
CA VAL A 115 24.40 -12.51 -6.36
C VAL A 115 24.16 -11.01 -6.56
N GLU A 116 24.82 -10.42 -7.54
CA GLU A 116 24.68 -8.99 -7.88
C GLU A 116 23.24 -8.66 -8.31
N ALA A 117 22.61 -9.52 -9.10
CA ALA A 117 21.21 -9.37 -9.51
C ALA A 117 20.26 -9.39 -8.31
N LEU A 118 20.55 -10.21 -7.30
CA LEU A 118 19.78 -10.27 -6.07
C LEU A 118 19.92 -8.97 -5.27
N LEU A 119 21.13 -8.45 -5.10
CA LEU A 119 21.39 -7.21 -4.38
C LEU A 119 20.72 -6.00 -5.07
N LEU A 120 20.89 -5.88 -6.39
CA LEU A 120 20.25 -4.84 -7.19
C LEU A 120 18.72 -4.93 -7.10
N GLY A 121 18.16 -6.12 -7.20
CA GLY A 121 16.73 -6.33 -7.10
C GLY A 121 16.17 -5.97 -5.73
N LEU A 122 16.86 -6.30 -4.64
CA LEU A 122 16.47 -5.90 -3.29
C LEU A 122 16.52 -4.39 -3.09
N LEU A 123 17.54 -3.72 -3.64
CA LEU A 123 17.67 -2.27 -3.59
C LEU A 123 16.52 -1.59 -4.34
N LEU A 124 16.25 -2.00 -5.58
CA LEU A 124 15.14 -1.48 -6.37
C LEU A 124 13.77 -1.78 -5.72
N GLY A 125 13.60 -2.96 -5.15
CA GLY A 125 12.41 -3.33 -4.40
C GLY A 125 12.18 -2.44 -3.17
N GLY A 126 13.24 -2.15 -2.43
CA GLY A 126 13.20 -1.22 -1.30
C GLY A 126 12.78 0.20 -1.71
N LEU A 127 13.33 0.70 -2.83
CA LEU A 127 12.93 1.99 -3.39
C LEU A 127 11.46 2.01 -3.82
N ALA A 128 10.97 0.95 -4.45
CA ALA A 128 9.56 0.86 -4.85
C ALA A 128 8.61 0.90 -3.66
N ILE A 129 8.97 0.28 -2.54
CA ILE A 129 8.17 0.31 -1.30
C ILE A 129 8.20 1.72 -0.67
N ALA A 130 9.38 2.36 -0.64
CA ALA A 130 9.52 3.73 -0.16
C ALA A 130 8.68 4.72 -0.99
N TYR A 131 8.60 4.50 -2.30
CA TYR A 131 7.77 5.32 -3.20
C TYR A 131 6.29 5.30 -2.82
N LEU A 132 5.75 4.19 -2.32
CA LEU A 132 4.37 4.13 -1.84
C LEU A 132 4.12 5.06 -0.63
N ASP A 133 5.10 5.16 0.28
CA ASP A 133 5.00 6.07 1.42
C ASP A 133 5.11 7.53 1.00
N LEU A 134 6.00 7.84 0.06
CA LEU A 134 6.13 9.19 -0.51
C LEU A 134 4.86 9.62 -1.24
N SER A 135 4.29 8.75 -2.08
CA SER A 135 3.04 9.03 -2.78
C SER A 135 1.88 9.35 -1.84
N LEU A 136 1.84 8.72 -0.66
CA LEU A 136 0.84 9.06 0.36
C LEU A 136 1.10 10.46 0.96
N GLN A 137 2.36 10.78 1.26
CA GLN A 137 2.75 12.09 1.78
C GLN A 137 2.46 13.21 0.78
N ASP A 138 2.72 12.98 -0.51
CA ASP A 138 2.40 13.93 -1.58
C ASP A 138 0.89 14.23 -1.65
N LYS A 139 0.04 13.20 -1.53
CA LYS A 139 -1.41 13.39 -1.45
C LYS A 139 -1.83 14.19 -0.22
N LEU A 140 -1.16 14.00 0.92
CA LEU A 140 -1.40 14.77 2.15
C LEU A 140 -1.03 16.24 1.96
N THR A 141 0.16 16.50 1.43
CA THR A 141 0.63 17.87 1.20
C THR A 141 -0.22 18.60 0.18
N ALA A 142 -0.59 17.94 -0.93
CA ALA A 142 -1.49 18.51 -1.93
C ALA A 142 -2.84 18.88 -1.32
N ARG A 143 -3.43 18.01 -0.49
CA ARG A 143 -4.71 18.30 0.17
C ARG A 143 -4.62 19.47 1.16
N ARG A 144 -3.52 19.56 1.91
CA ARG A 144 -3.29 20.69 2.81
C ARG A 144 -3.12 21.99 2.04
N GLN A 145 -2.42 21.98 0.91
CA GLN A 145 -2.28 23.15 0.04
C GLN A 145 -3.63 23.60 -0.55
N GLU A 146 -4.46 22.67 -1.04
CA GLU A 146 -5.82 22.96 -1.50
C GLU A 146 -6.63 23.69 -0.41
N LEU A 147 -6.63 23.15 0.82
CA LEU A 147 -7.35 23.77 1.93
C LEU A 147 -6.87 25.20 2.25
N VAL A 148 -5.56 25.44 2.17
CA VAL A 148 -4.99 26.79 2.39
C VAL A 148 -5.38 27.74 1.27
N LEU A 149 -5.43 27.27 0.02
CA LEU A 149 -5.84 28.10 -1.13
C LEU A 149 -7.34 28.40 -1.13
N ASP A 150 -8.18 27.46 -0.68
CA ASP A 150 -9.63 27.63 -0.63
C ASP A 150 -10.09 28.54 0.53
N LEU A 151 -9.30 28.61 1.60
CA LEU A 151 -9.65 29.37 2.81
C LEU A 151 -9.95 30.84 2.55
N PRO A 152 -9.18 31.61 1.75
CA PRO A 152 -9.50 33.00 1.40
C PRO A 152 -10.81 33.12 0.63
N GLN A 153 -11.11 32.20 -0.27
CA GLN A 153 -12.36 32.22 -1.04
C GLN A 153 -13.58 31.98 -0.16
N VAL A 154 -13.48 31.05 0.79
CA VAL A 154 -14.55 30.80 1.76
C VAL A 154 -14.76 31.99 2.67
N LEU A 155 -13.70 32.64 3.16
CA LEU A 155 -13.78 33.84 3.96
C LEU A 155 -14.43 34.99 3.20
N SER A 156 -14.05 35.22 1.94
CA SER A 156 -14.65 36.25 1.08
C SER A 156 -16.15 36.02 0.86
N LYS A 157 -16.56 34.78 0.61
CA LYS A 157 -17.98 34.42 0.46
C LYS A 157 -18.74 34.60 1.77
N LEU A 158 -18.17 34.22 2.92
CA LEU A 158 -18.75 34.43 4.23
C LEU A 158 -18.94 35.92 4.53
N THR A 159 -17.93 36.76 4.25
CA THR A 159 -17.99 38.20 4.45
C THR A 159 -19.10 38.85 3.58
N LEU A 160 -19.24 38.39 2.32
CA LEU A 160 -20.32 38.84 1.44
C LEU A 160 -21.70 38.45 1.98
N LEU A 161 -21.85 37.21 2.48
CA LEU A 161 -23.12 36.74 3.06
C LEU A 161 -23.51 37.54 4.31
N VAL A 162 -22.55 37.78 5.19
CA VAL A 162 -22.78 38.59 6.40
C VAL A 162 -23.15 40.02 6.04
N ASN A 163 -22.44 40.67 5.08
CA ASN A 163 -22.74 42.03 4.65
C ASN A 163 -24.07 42.15 3.89
N SER A 164 -24.53 41.07 3.25
CA SER A 164 -25.83 41.02 2.58
C SER A 164 -27.01 40.77 3.51
N GLY A 165 -26.77 40.59 4.82
CA GLY A 165 -27.81 40.32 5.81
C GLY A 165 -28.54 38.97 5.64
N MET A 166 -27.93 38.03 4.96
CA MET A 166 -28.50 36.67 4.73
C MET A 166 -28.10 35.65 5.81
N VAL A 167 -27.70 36.11 7.01
CA VAL A 167 -27.39 35.22 8.15
C VAL A 167 -28.41 35.42 9.23
#